data_82568578b330b6a341c728c6f2c7b966
#
_entry.id   82568578b330b6a341c728c6f2c7b966
#
_cell.length_a   1.000
_cell.length_b   1.000
_cell.length_c   1.000
_cell.angle_alpha   90.00
_cell.angle_beta   90.00
_cell.angle_gamma   90.00
#
_symmetry.space_group_name_H-M   'P 1'
#
loop_
_entity.id
_entity.type
_entity.pdbx_description
1 polymer ?
#
loop_
_entity_poly.entity_id
_entity_poly.type
_entity_poly.pdbx_seq_one_letter_code
_entity_poly.pdbx_strand_id
1 'polypeptide(L)'
;MEEGFVPVAKVADVPPGTMTFVAVERERIVLAHVEGGFYALRDVCGHRNAPLSRGRLDGCIVECPLHFAQFDIRTGKYVDGPYSADVPIYEVRVEGDTVYLKR
;
A
#
# COMPACT_ATOMS: atom_id res chain seq x y z
N MET A 1 16.55 8.62 12.91
CA MET A 1 15.88 7.81 11.86
C MET A 1 16.93 7.14 11.02
N GLU A 2 16.72 5.89 10.66
CA GLU A 2 17.65 5.16 9.81
C GLU A 2 17.70 5.75 8.40
N GLU A 3 18.84 5.57 7.74
CA GLU A 3 19.00 6.00 6.37
C GLU A 3 17.99 5.32 5.45
N GLY A 4 17.57 6.01 4.42
CA GLY A 4 16.66 5.50 3.42
C GLY A 4 15.20 5.71 3.74
N PHE A 5 14.85 6.11 4.94
CA PHE A 5 13.46 6.41 5.28
C PHE A 5 13.14 7.86 4.94
N VAL A 6 12.04 8.05 4.23
CA VAL A 6 11.57 9.38 3.83
C VAL A 6 10.14 9.59 4.31
N PRO A 7 9.80 10.81 4.76
CA PRO A 7 8.43 11.08 5.18
C PRO A 7 7.50 11.13 3.97
N VAL A 8 6.35 10.50 4.08
CA VAL A 8 5.41 10.41 2.94
C VAL A 8 4.00 10.89 3.30
N ALA A 9 3.62 10.87 4.57
CA ALA A 9 2.28 11.26 4.97
C ALA A 9 2.24 11.53 6.47
N LYS A 10 1.18 12.19 6.92
CA LYS A 10 0.85 12.28 8.33
C LYS A 10 -0.09 11.13 8.69
N VAL A 11 -0.01 10.65 9.92
CA VAL A 11 -0.91 9.60 10.40
C VAL A 11 -2.37 10.01 10.20
N ALA A 12 -2.69 11.27 10.46
CA ALA A 12 -4.06 11.78 10.32
C ALA A 12 -4.54 11.81 8.88
N ASP A 13 -3.64 11.77 7.89
CA ASP A 13 -4.02 11.77 6.48
C ASP A 13 -4.56 10.43 6.02
N VAL A 14 -4.32 9.37 6.79
CA VAL A 14 -4.74 8.01 6.42
C VAL A 14 -5.49 7.42 7.61
N PRO A 15 -6.77 7.76 7.78
CA PRO A 15 -7.56 7.22 8.88
C PRO A 15 -7.64 5.69 8.85
N PRO A 16 -7.90 5.04 10.00
CA PRO A 16 -8.02 3.59 10.04
C PRO A 16 -9.04 3.08 9.03
N GLY A 17 -8.68 2.00 8.33
CA GLY A 17 -9.56 1.38 7.33
C GLY A 17 -9.52 2.05 5.98
N THR A 18 -8.61 2.98 5.74
CA THR A 18 -8.49 3.67 4.46
C THR A 18 -7.13 3.46 3.83
N MET A 19 -7.03 3.77 2.55
CA MET A 19 -5.77 3.77 1.81
C MET A 19 -5.70 5.01 0.93
N THR A 20 -4.47 5.41 0.61
CA THR A 20 -4.21 6.51 -0.31
C THR A 20 -2.96 6.15 -1.12
N PHE A 21 -2.67 6.95 -2.16
CA PHE A 21 -1.38 6.77 -2.80
C PHE A 21 -0.43 7.89 -2.41
N VAL A 22 0.85 7.55 -2.39
CA VAL A 22 1.93 8.52 -2.23
C VAL A 22 2.93 8.26 -3.32
N ALA A 23 3.72 9.27 -3.66
CA ALA A 23 4.76 9.13 -4.66
C ALA A 23 6.11 9.36 -3.99
N VAL A 24 7.04 8.43 -4.22
CA VAL A 24 8.41 8.58 -3.75
C VAL A 24 9.29 8.48 -4.99
N GLU A 25 9.97 9.56 -5.28
CA GLU A 25 10.73 9.69 -6.53
C GLU A 25 9.79 9.52 -7.72
N ARG A 26 9.92 8.46 -8.49
CA ARG A 26 9.04 8.23 -9.65
C ARG A 26 8.11 7.06 -9.45
N GLU A 27 8.07 6.53 -8.24
CA GLU A 27 7.24 5.37 -7.94
C GLU A 27 5.97 5.78 -7.22
N ARG A 28 4.87 5.18 -7.63
CA ARG A 28 3.59 5.30 -6.92
C ARG A 28 3.48 4.15 -5.94
N ILE A 29 3.06 4.50 -4.74
CA ILE A 29 2.97 3.54 -3.64
C ILE A 29 1.61 3.70 -2.99
N VAL A 30 0.89 2.59 -2.77
CA VAL A 30 -0.34 2.62 -2.00
C VAL A 30 0.01 2.45 -0.52
N LEU A 31 -0.52 3.36 0.30
CA LEU A 31 -0.33 3.35 1.74
C LEU A 31 -1.67 3.09 2.40
N ALA A 32 -1.74 2.10 3.25
CA ALA A 32 -2.98 1.71 3.93
C ALA A 32 -2.80 1.68 5.44
N HIS A 33 -3.87 2.02 6.14
CA HIS A 33 -3.92 1.98 7.61
C HIS A 33 -4.93 0.92 8.02
N VAL A 34 -4.45 -0.25 8.42
CA VAL A 34 -5.31 -1.37 8.82
C VAL A 34 -4.76 -2.04 10.06
N GLU A 35 -5.63 -2.55 10.90
CA GLU A 35 -5.26 -3.32 12.10
C GLU A 35 -4.21 -2.63 12.98
N GLY A 36 -4.34 -1.32 13.13
CA GLY A 36 -3.45 -0.55 13.99
C GLY A 36 -2.06 -0.30 13.41
N GLY A 37 -1.84 -0.61 12.13
CA GLY A 37 -0.55 -0.43 11.48
C GLY A 37 -0.66 0.18 10.10
N PHE A 38 0.47 0.61 9.58
CA PHE A 38 0.57 1.14 8.22
C PHE A 38 1.33 0.16 7.35
N TYR A 39 0.84 -0.05 6.13
CA TYR A 39 1.44 -0.97 5.18
C TYR A 39 1.50 -0.30 3.82
N ALA A 40 2.51 -0.63 3.05
CA ALA A 40 2.73 0.00 1.75
C ALA A 40 3.09 -1.03 0.70
N LEU A 41 2.43 -0.92 -0.45
CA LEU A 41 2.71 -1.74 -1.62
C LEU A 41 2.98 -0.82 -2.80
N ARG A 42 3.68 -1.34 -3.80
CA ARG A 42 3.73 -0.67 -5.08
C ARG A 42 2.31 -0.48 -5.60
N ASP A 43 2.01 0.71 -6.11
CA ASP A 43 0.64 1.05 -6.54
C ASP A 43 0.38 0.55 -7.96
N VAL A 44 0.59 -0.74 -8.16
CA VAL A 44 0.28 -1.43 -9.42
C VAL A 44 -0.28 -2.80 -9.12
N CYS A 45 -1.23 -3.22 -9.91
CA CYS A 45 -1.71 -4.59 -9.86
C CYS A 45 -0.69 -5.48 -10.58
N GLY A 46 -0.32 -6.60 -9.98
CA GLY A 46 0.62 -7.54 -10.61
C GLY A 46 0.05 -8.20 -11.86
N HIS A 47 -1.26 -8.15 -12.05
CA HIS A 47 -1.93 -8.67 -13.24
C HIS A 47 -1.96 -7.65 -14.37
N ARG A 48 -2.19 -6.37 -14.04
CA ARG A 48 -2.23 -5.26 -14.97
C ARG A 48 -1.62 -4.03 -14.30
N ASN A 49 -1.19 -3.05 -15.09
CA ASN A 49 -0.62 -1.82 -14.54
C ASN A 49 -1.69 -0.86 -14.03
N ALA A 50 -2.69 -1.40 -13.34
CA ALA A 50 -3.74 -0.59 -12.75
C ALA A 50 -3.36 -0.17 -11.34
N PRO A 51 -3.66 1.08 -10.94
CA PRO A 51 -3.32 1.53 -9.60
C PRO A 51 -4.22 0.88 -8.56
N LEU A 52 -3.60 0.15 -7.62
CA LEU A 52 -4.33 -0.50 -6.53
C LEU A 52 -5.04 0.52 -5.64
N SER A 53 -4.49 1.73 -5.52
CA SER A 53 -5.09 2.78 -4.70
C SER A 53 -6.46 3.23 -5.20
N ARG A 54 -6.81 2.93 -6.43
CA ARG A 54 -8.14 3.22 -7.00
C ARG A 54 -9.12 2.07 -6.82
N GLY A 55 -8.67 0.96 -6.29
CA GLY A 55 -9.51 -0.19 -6.00
C GLY A 55 -10.19 -0.07 -4.65
N ARG A 56 -10.46 -1.21 -4.04
CA ARG A 56 -11.13 -1.28 -2.74
C ARG A 56 -10.20 -1.85 -1.70
N LEU A 57 -10.35 -1.33 -0.49
CA LEU A 57 -9.70 -1.90 0.69
C LEU A 57 -10.80 -2.47 1.58
N ASP A 58 -10.72 -3.77 1.87
CA ASP A 58 -11.66 -4.46 2.73
C ASP A 58 -10.86 -5.21 3.79
N GLY A 59 -10.84 -4.68 5.02
CA GLY A 59 -9.94 -5.20 6.05
C GLY A 59 -8.50 -5.10 5.59
N CYS A 60 -7.82 -6.24 5.47
CA CYS A 60 -6.44 -6.30 5.01
C CYS A 60 -6.31 -6.69 3.54
N ILE A 61 -7.41 -6.74 2.81
CA ILE A 61 -7.41 -7.12 1.41
C ILE A 61 -7.60 -5.90 0.53
N VAL A 62 -6.66 -5.69 -0.40
CA VAL A 62 -6.80 -4.67 -1.43
C VAL A 62 -7.18 -5.34 -2.73
N GLU A 63 -8.19 -4.77 -3.40
CA GLU A 63 -8.74 -5.31 -4.64
C GLU A 63 -8.43 -4.39 -5.80
N CYS A 64 -7.85 -4.96 -6.86
CA CYS A 64 -7.53 -4.23 -8.07
C CYS A 64 -8.82 -3.70 -8.73
N PRO A 65 -8.84 -2.45 -9.22
CA PRO A 65 -10.03 -1.91 -9.89
C PRO A 65 -10.33 -2.55 -11.23
N LEU A 66 -9.35 -3.22 -11.85
CA LEU A 66 -9.53 -3.99 -13.08
C LEU A 66 -9.56 -5.47 -12.72
N HIS A 67 -10.56 -6.21 -13.12
CA HIS A 67 -10.65 -7.66 -12.94
C HIS A 67 -10.67 -8.15 -11.49
N PHE A 68 -10.54 -7.28 -10.50
CA PHE A 68 -10.75 -7.59 -9.09
C PHE A 68 -9.78 -8.61 -8.49
N ALA A 69 -8.53 -8.65 -8.95
CA ALA A 69 -7.49 -9.43 -8.28
C ALA A 69 -7.27 -8.90 -6.87
N GLN A 70 -7.11 -9.79 -5.89
CA GLN A 70 -7.02 -9.43 -4.48
C GLN A 70 -5.65 -9.76 -3.92
N PHE A 71 -5.14 -8.85 -3.08
CA PHE A 71 -3.84 -8.99 -2.45
C PHE A 71 -3.95 -8.67 -0.97
N ASP A 72 -3.12 -9.34 -0.16
CA ASP A 72 -3.00 -8.99 1.25
C ASP A 72 -2.13 -7.73 1.36
N ILE A 73 -2.72 -6.65 1.89
CA ILE A 73 -2.01 -5.36 1.98
C ILE A 73 -0.79 -5.45 2.90
N ARG A 74 -0.75 -6.41 3.82
CA ARG A 74 0.35 -6.56 4.77
C ARG A 74 1.58 -7.24 4.16
N THR A 75 1.39 -8.06 3.15
CA THR A 75 2.47 -8.88 2.59
C THR A 75 2.65 -8.70 1.09
N GLY A 76 1.67 -8.14 0.40
CA GLY A 76 1.69 -8.04 -1.05
C GLY A 76 1.35 -9.34 -1.77
N LYS A 77 1.00 -10.38 -1.04
CA LYS A 77 0.73 -11.68 -1.65
C LYS A 77 -0.63 -11.73 -2.32
N TYR A 78 -0.66 -12.35 -3.49
CA TYR A 78 -1.89 -12.64 -4.21
C TYR A 78 -2.79 -13.54 -3.34
N VAL A 79 -4.08 -13.21 -3.30
CA VAL A 79 -5.06 -13.94 -2.48
C VAL A 79 -6.11 -14.62 -3.34
N ASP A 80 -6.73 -13.87 -4.26
CA ASP A 80 -7.86 -14.41 -5.04
C ASP A 80 -8.09 -13.58 -6.29
N GLY A 81 -8.97 -14.07 -7.16
CA GLY A 81 -9.30 -13.42 -8.42
C GLY A 81 -8.39 -13.88 -9.56
N PRO A 82 -8.34 -13.13 -10.66
CA PRO A 82 -7.45 -13.49 -11.77
C PRO A 82 -6.01 -13.59 -11.30
N TYR A 83 -5.31 -14.60 -11.75
CA TYR A 83 -3.93 -14.86 -11.30
C TYR A 83 -3.05 -13.63 -11.51
N SER A 84 -2.24 -13.35 -10.52
CA SER A 84 -1.29 -12.26 -10.54
C SER A 84 -0.06 -12.64 -9.74
N ALA A 85 1.07 -12.06 -10.11
CA ALA A 85 2.25 -12.13 -9.26
C ALA A 85 2.01 -11.29 -8.00
N ASP A 86 2.74 -11.63 -6.94
CA ASP A 86 2.70 -10.83 -5.72
C ASP A 86 3.17 -9.40 -6.00
N VAL A 87 2.67 -8.46 -5.21
CA VAL A 87 3.04 -7.05 -5.35
C VAL A 87 4.17 -6.72 -4.38
N PRO A 88 5.22 -6.01 -4.82
CA PRO A 88 6.31 -5.62 -3.91
C PRO A 88 5.81 -4.77 -2.75
N ILE A 89 6.37 -5.02 -1.57
CA ILE A 89 6.06 -4.25 -0.36
C ILE A 89 7.21 -3.29 -0.05
N TYR A 90 6.89 -2.27 0.75
CA TYR A 90 7.87 -1.33 1.27
C TYR A 90 7.84 -1.35 2.79
N GLU A 91 8.99 -1.18 3.40
CA GLU A 91 9.06 -1.08 4.85
C GLU A 91 8.52 0.26 5.29
N VAL A 92 7.68 0.26 6.32
CA VAL A 92 7.01 1.45 6.84
C VAL A 92 7.41 1.65 8.29
N ARG A 93 7.65 2.90 8.66
CA ARG A 93 7.83 3.28 10.06
C ARG A 93 6.99 4.49 10.38
N VAL A 94 6.53 4.54 11.62
CA VAL A 94 5.77 5.69 12.13
C VAL A 94 6.54 6.26 13.30
N GLU A 95 6.81 7.56 13.24
CA GLU A 95 7.38 8.29 14.38
C GLU A 95 6.56 9.52 14.64
N GLY A 96 6.06 9.64 15.89
CA GLY A 96 5.16 10.72 16.23
C GLY A 96 3.91 10.68 15.36
N ASP A 97 3.69 11.74 14.60
CA ASP A 97 2.52 11.86 13.71
C ASP A 97 2.86 11.64 12.23
N THR A 98 4.05 11.16 11.93
CA THR A 98 4.55 11.06 10.56
C THR A 98 4.81 9.61 10.15
N VAL A 99 4.40 9.27 8.95
CA VAL A 99 4.64 7.96 8.32
C VAL A 99 5.83 8.08 7.38
N TYR A 100 6.77 7.15 7.50
CA TYR A 100 7.99 7.10 6.70
C TYR A 100 8.04 5.82 5.91
N LEU A 101 8.55 5.88 4.71
CA LEU A 101 8.82 4.70 3.87
C LEU A 101 10.30 4.58 3.60
N LYS A 102 10.76 3.34 3.59
CA LYS A 102 12.12 3.04 3.16
C LYS A 102 12.12 2.91 1.64
N ARG A 103 12.92 3.72 1.00
CA ARG A 103 13.07 3.69 -0.45
C ARG A 103 14.25 2.82 -0.89
#